data_add7500a4d51ccceb3d3b832f365d321
#
_entry.id   add7500a4d51ccceb3d3b832f365d321
#
_cell.length_a   1.000
_cell.length_b   1.000
_cell.length_c   1.000
_cell.angle_alpha   90.00
_cell.angle_beta   90.00
_cell.angle_gamma   90.00
#
_symmetry.space_group_name_H-M   'P 1'
#
loop_
_entity.id
_entity.type
_entity.pdbx_description
1 polymer ?
#
loop_
_entity_poly.entity_id
_entity_poly.type
_entity_poly.pdbx_seq_one_letter_code
_entity_poly.pdbx_strand_id
1 'polypeptide(L)'
;NRKVLLPPLGLATVAALLPQEWEMKLVDRNVREVSEAEWDWAELVVISGMIVQKDDMEKQISIAKSRGLLVAVGGPYASSTPDAPEIAKADFKVLDEGEITLPLFIEAIQRGDTSGRFSAEGDKPDVTGTPIPRFDLLQLDAYDSMSVQFSRGCPFNCEFCDIIVLYGRKPRTKTPEQLVAELQSLYDLGWRRSIFLVDDNFIG
;
A
#
# COMPACT_ATOMS: atom_id res chain seq x y z
N ASN A 1 -7.17 13.17 22.37
CA ASN A 1 -7.33 12.13 21.33
C ASN A 1 -5.96 11.52 21.07
N ARG A 2 -5.88 10.18 21.15
CA ARG A 2 -4.65 9.45 20.84
C ARG A 2 -4.51 9.42 19.32
N LYS A 3 -3.38 9.90 18.79
CA LYS A 3 -3.07 9.88 17.35
C LYS A 3 -2.39 8.58 16.97
N VAL A 4 -2.53 8.20 15.71
CA VAL A 4 -1.77 7.10 15.11
C VAL A 4 -0.37 7.60 14.76
N LEU A 5 0.64 6.79 14.95
CA LEU A 5 2.03 7.22 14.76
C LEU A 5 2.31 7.59 13.31
N LEU A 6 2.00 6.72 12.37
CA LEU A 6 2.31 6.85 10.94
C LEU A 6 1.12 6.46 10.05
N PRO A 7 0.95 7.11 8.90
CA PRO A 7 -0.07 6.75 7.91
C PRO A 7 0.31 5.50 7.10
N PRO A 8 -0.66 4.87 6.42
CA PRO A 8 -0.42 3.75 5.51
C PRO A 8 0.16 4.24 4.17
N LEU A 9 1.46 4.59 4.16
CA LEU A 9 2.14 5.12 2.96
C LEU A 9 1.97 4.22 1.73
N GLY A 10 2.05 2.89 1.91
CA GLY A 10 1.86 1.93 0.82
C GLY A 10 0.51 2.06 0.14
N LEU A 11 -0.60 2.23 0.91
CA LEU A 11 -1.93 2.43 0.33
C LEU A 11 -2.05 3.79 -0.39
N ALA A 12 -1.44 4.84 0.14
CA ALA A 12 -1.41 6.14 -0.53
C ALA A 12 -0.61 6.08 -1.86
N THR A 13 0.46 5.28 -1.90
CA THR A 13 1.25 5.02 -3.12
C THR A 13 0.44 4.19 -4.12
N VAL A 14 -0.23 3.13 -3.68
CA VAL A 14 -1.12 2.32 -4.52
C VAL A 14 -2.21 3.20 -5.14
N ALA A 15 -2.85 4.07 -4.36
CA ALA A 15 -3.85 5.00 -4.87
C ALA A 15 -3.30 5.95 -5.96
N ALA A 16 -2.01 6.32 -5.89
CA ALA A 16 -1.37 7.12 -6.92
C ALA A 16 -1.04 6.33 -8.21
N LEU A 17 -0.90 5.00 -8.10
CA LEU A 17 -0.63 4.09 -9.23
C LEU A 17 -1.91 3.59 -9.92
N LEU A 18 -3.06 3.66 -9.24
CA LEU A 18 -4.35 3.29 -9.83
C LEU A 18 -4.83 4.36 -10.84
N PRO A 19 -5.71 4.01 -11.79
CA PRO A 19 -6.28 4.97 -12.73
C PRO A 19 -6.89 6.17 -12.02
N GLN A 20 -6.48 7.38 -12.39
CA GLN A 20 -6.88 8.59 -11.67
C GLN A 20 -8.35 9.01 -11.96
N GLU A 21 -8.98 8.40 -12.96
CA GLU A 21 -10.41 8.49 -13.23
C GLU A 21 -11.27 7.65 -12.25
N TRP A 22 -10.66 6.74 -11.49
CA TRP A 22 -11.36 5.98 -10.46
C TRP A 22 -11.61 6.87 -9.25
N GLU A 23 -12.83 6.86 -8.76
CA GLU A 23 -13.15 7.53 -7.50
C GLU A 23 -12.64 6.68 -6.33
N MET A 24 -11.82 7.27 -5.47
CA MET A 24 -11.11 6.54 -4.41
C MET A 24 -11.37 7.13 -3.02
N LYS A 25 -11.51 6.25 -2.04
CA LYS A 25 -11.51 6.60 -0.61
C LYS A 25 -10.49 5.73 0.11
N LEU A 26 -9.67 6.34 0.96
CA LEU A 26 -8.70 5.63 1.79
C LEU A 26 -9.18 5.62 3.24
N VAL A 27 -9.28 4.43 3.81
CA VAL A 27 -9.63 4.24 5.22
C VAL A 27 -8.48 3.54 5.93
N ASP A 28 -7.83 4.26 6.85
CA ASP A 28 -6.89 3.64 7.78
C ASP A 28 -7.64 3.06 8.98
N ARG A 29 -7.62 1.75 9.10
CA ARG A 29 -8.29 1.01 10.16
C ARG A 29 -7.73 1.29 11.57
N ASN A 30 -6.52 1.83 11.65
CA ASN A 30 -5.98 2.31 12.93
C ASN A 30 -6.60 3.64 13.36
N VAL A 31 -7.21 4.37 12.43
CA VAL A 31 -7.86 5.67 12.66
C VAL A 31 -9.35 5.50 12.88
N ARG A 32 -10.03 4.74 12.01
CA ARG A 32 -11.49 4.58 12.05
C ARG A 32 -11.99 3.30 11.39
N GLU A 33 -13.22 2.97 11.67
CA GLU A 33 -13.96 1.93 10.94
C GLU A 33 -14.37 2.42 9.54
N VAL A 34 -14.60 1.46 8.64
CA VAL A 34 -15.29 1.72 7.36
C VAL A 34 -16.77 1.93 7.66
N SER A 35 -17.36 2.99 7.17
CA SER A 35 -18.78 3.29 7.35
C SER A 35 -19.68 2.46 6.43
N GLU A 36 -20.95 2.28 6.80
CA GLU A 36 -21.94 1.60 5.95
C GLU A 36 -22.06 2.26 4.57
N ALA A 37 -22.06 3.60 4.54
CA ALA A 37 -22.12 4.35 3.29
C ALA A 37 -20.90 4.14 2.38
N GLU A 38 -19.71 3.88 2.94
CA GLU A 38 -18.52 3.52 2.17
C GLU A 38 -18.60 2.09 1.63
N TRP A 39 -19.13 1.16 2.41
CA TRP A 39 -19.40 -0.19 1.95
C TRP A 39 -20.43 -0.23 0.82
N ASP A 40 -21.50 0.55 0.92
CA ASP A 40 -22.57 0.60 -0.08
C ASP A 40 -22.12 1.33 -1.36
N TRP A 41 -21.14 2.22 -1.26
CA TRP A 41 -20.56 2.95 -2.37
C TRP A 41 -19.52 2.13 -3.14
N ALA A 42 -18.79 1.25 -2.48
CA ALA A 42 -17.65 0.55 -3.06
C ALA A 42 -18.08 -0.49 -4.12
N GLU A 43 -17.33 -0.57 -5.21
CA GLU A 43 -17.41 -1.66 -6.21
C GLU A 43 -16.23 -2.61 -6.08
N LEU A 44 -15.07 -2.07 -5.67
CA LEU A 44 -13.82 -2.79 -5.46
C LEU A 44 -13.20 -2.35 -4.14
N VAL A 45 -12.75 -3.31 -3.34
CA VAL A 45 -12.06 -3.07 -2.07
C VAL A 45 -10.61 -3.53 -2.19
N VAL A 46 -9.67 -2.62 -1.98
CA VAL A 46 -8.23 -2.92 -1.98
C VAL A 46 -7.72 -2.91 -0.54
N ILE A 47 -7.17 -4.02 -0.09
CA ILE A 47 -6.74 -4.22 1.30
C ILE A 47 -5.23 -4.48 1.34
N SER A 48 -4.54 -3.79 2.22
CA SER A 48 -3.11 -4.00 2.50
C SER A 48 -2.85 -3.93 4.00
N GLY A 49 -1.93 -4.74 4.48
CA GLY A 49 -1.55 -4.74 5.89
C GLY A 49 -0.27 -5.53 6.16
N MET A 50 0.15 -5.44 7.41
CA MET A 50 1.23 -6.25 7.98
C MET A 50 0.64 -7.51 8.64
N ILE A 51 1.47 -8.52 8.92
CA ILE A 51 1.04 -9.75 9.57
C ILE A 51 0.30 -9.52 10.91
N VAL A 52 0.66 -8.47 11.64
CA VAL A 52 -0.01 -8.11 12.91
C VAL A 52 -1.45 -7.63 12.71
N GLN A 53 -1.84 -7.32 11.49
CA GLN A 53 -3.17 -6.85 11.11
C GLN A 53 -4.01 -7.95 10.44
N LYS A 54 -3.51 -9.19 10.35
CA LYS A 54 -4.14 -10.30 9.61
C LYS A 54 -5.60 -10.54 9.99
N ASP A 55 -5.92 -10.48 11.30
CA ASP A 55 -7.27 -10.76 11.80
C ASP A 55 -8.26 -9.66 11.34
N ASP A 56 -7.84 -8.39 11.35
CA ASP A 56 -8.65 -7.30 10.79
C ASP A 56 -8.76 -7.39 9.27
N MET A 57 -7.68 -7.74 8.57
CA MET A 57 -7.72 -7.98 7.11
C MET A 57 -8.73 -9.07 6.77
N GLU A 58 -8.71 -10.22 7.46
CA GLU A 58 -9.66 -11.31 7.28
C GLU A 58 -11.11 -10.85 7.50
N LYS A 59 -11.33 -10.07 8.56
CA LYS A 59 -12.65 -9.48 8.85
C LYS A 59 -13.13 -8.57 7.73
N GLN A 60 -12.28 -7.66 7.24
CA GLN A 60 -12.64 -6.75 6.15
C GLN A 60 -12.90 -7.49 4.83
N ILE A 61 -12.09 -8.49 4.49
CA ILE A 61 -12.32 -9.37 3.33
C ILE A 61 -13.69 -10.04 3.45
N SER A 62 -13.99 -10.63 4.61
CA SER A 62 -15.26 -11.33 4.84
C SER A 62 -16.47 -10.40 4.73
N ILE A 63 -16.39 -9.17 5.25
CA ILE A 63 -17.44 -8.16 5.13
C ILE A 63 -17.65 -7.80 3.66
N ALA A 64 -16.58 -7.46 2.94
CA ALA A 64 -16.66 -7.10 1.52
C ALA A 64 -17.27 -8.23 0.68
N LYS A 65 -16.82 -9.47 0.89
CA LYS A 65 -17.33 -10.66 0.19
C LYS A 65 -18.80 -10.92 0.49
N SER A 66 -19.24 -10.73 1.75
CA SER A 66 -20.66 -10.90 2.11
C SER A 66 -21.59 -9.86 1.43
N ARG A 67 -21.04 -8.74 0.97
CA ARG A 67 -21.74 -7.69 0.22
C ARG A 67 -21.64 -7.87 -1.30
N GLY A 68 -20.98 -8.93 -1.77
CA GLY A 68 -20.78 -9.19 -3.20
C GLY A 68 -19.72 -8.29 -3.86
N LEU A 69 -18.91 -7.59 -3.09
CA LEU A 69 -17.85 -6.72 -3.61
C LEU A 69 -16.65 -7.55 -4.10
N LEU A 70 -15.95 -7.04 -5.11
CA LEU A 70 -14.65 -7.54 -5.50
C LEU A 70 -13.59 -7.13 -4.46
N VAL A 71 -12.69 -8.04 -4.14
CA VAL A 71 -11.64 -7.79 -3.14
C VAL A 71 -10.26 -8.09 -3.72
N ALA A 72 -9.39 -7.09 -3.70
CA ALA A 72 -7.97 -7.22 -4.00
C ALA A 72 -7.15 -7.11 -2.71
N VAL A 73 -6.18 -7.99 -2.53
CA VAL A 73 -5.23 -7.93 -1.41
C VAL A 73 -3.81 -7.78 -1.92
N GLY A 74 -3.01 -6.98 -1.20
CA GLY A 74 -1.60 -6.76 -1.50
C GLY A 74 -0.80 -6.35 -0.27
N GLY A 75 0.39 -5.82 -0.51
CA GLY A 75 1.29 -5.36 0.54
C GLY A 75 2.11 -6.46 1.20
N PRO A 76 2.86 -6.12 2.27
CA PRO A 76 3.89 -7.00 2.82
C PRO A 76 3.38 -8.37 3.26
N TYR A 77 2.26 -8.42 3.98
CA TYR A 77 1.71 -9.68 4.46
C TYR A 77 1.25 -10.59 3.31
N ALA A 78 0.49 -10.06 2.36
CA ALA A 78 0.04 -10.83 1.21
C ALA A 78 1.20 -11.32 0.34
N SER A 79 2.25 -10.52 0.18
CA SER A 79 3.44 -10.90 -0.60
C SER A 79 4.30 -11.95 0.10
N SER A 80 4.43 -11.88 1.43
CA SER A 80 5.21 -12.86 2.20
C SER A 80 4.47 -14.21 2.37
N THR A 81 3.12 -14.18 2.45
CA THR A 81 2.30 -15.37 2.72
C THR A 81 1.07 -15.42 1.80
N PRO A 82 1.27 -15.51 0.46
CA PRO A 82 0.17 -15.36 -0.50
C PRO A 82 -0.86 -16.49 -0.46
N ASP A 83 -0.53 -17.61 0.17
CA ASP A 83 -1.39 -18.78 0.29
C ASP A 83 -1.99 -18.94 1.71
N ALA A 84 -1.82 -17.91 2.56
CA ALA A 84 -2.48 -17.87 3.87
C ALA A 84 -4.02 -17.94 3.69
N PRO A 85 -4.73 -18.69 4.57
CA PRO A 85 -6.17 -18.94 4.41
C PRO A 85 -7.02 -17.68 4.27
N GLU A 86 -6.69 -16.64 5.00
CA GLU A 86 -7.36 -15.35 4.95
C GLU A 86 -7.09 -14.59 3.64
N ILE A 87 -5.86 -14.65 3.12
CA ILE A 87 -5.48 -14.05 1.83
C ILE A 87 -6.13 -14.81 0.66
N ALA A 88 -6.28 -16.12 0.80
CA ALA A 88 -6.91 -16.96 -0.22
C ALA A 88 -8.40 -16.65 -0.47
N LYS A 89 -9.07 -15.95 0.47
CA LYS A 89 -10.47 -15.53 0.35
C LYS A 89 -10.69 -14.35 -0.61
N ALA A 90 -9.64 -13.57 -0.89
CA ALA A 90 -9.72 -12.43 -1.82
C ALA A 90 -9.80 -12.90 -3.27
N ASP A 91 -10.44 -12.10 -4.11
CA ASP A 91 -10.57 -12.39 -5.54
C ASP A 91 -9.26 -12.16 -6.27
N PHE A 92 -8.57 -11.08 -5.94
CA PHE A 92 -7.29 -10.71 -6.56
C PHE A 92 -6.17 -10.67 -5.52
N LYS A 93 -5.03 -11.22 -5.90
CA LYS A 93 -3.77 -11.14 -5.14
C LYS A 93 -2.78 -10.31 -5.95
N VAL A 94 -2.49 -9.10 -5.48
CA VAL A 94 -1.54 -8.17 -6.11
C VAL A 94 -0.29 -8.14 -5.24
N LEU A 95 0.66 -8.99 -5.59
CA LEU A 95 1.84 -9.30 -4.78
C LEU A 95 3.02 -8.43 -5.17
N ASP A 96 4.05 -8.41 -4.34
CA ASP A 96 5.29 -7.67 -4.57
C ASP A 96 5.08 -6.15 -4.66
N GLU A 97 5.89 -5.47 -5.46
CA GLU A 97 5.85 -4.01 -5.59
C GLU A 97 4.84 -3.57 -6.64
N GLY A 98 3.95 -2.67 -6.25
CA GLY A 98 2.79 -2.26 -7.03
C GLY A 98 3.13 -1.63 -8.38
N GLU A 99 4.30 -1.03 -8.53
CA GLU A 99 4.75 -0.45 -9.79
C GLU A 99 4.79 -1.46 -10.94
N ILE A 100 5.03 -2.75 -10.63
CA ILE A 100 5.02 -3.84 -11.62
C ILE A 100 3.65 -4.51 -11.68
N THR A 101 3.02 -4.78 -10.55
CA THR A 101 1.88 -5.70 -10.49
C THR A 101 0.52 -5.00 -10.62
N LEU A 102 0.42 -3.72 -10.25
CA LEU A 102 -0.82 -2.96 -10.43
C LEU A 102 -1.22 -2.78 -11.90
N PRO A 103 -0.32 -2.50 -12.86
CA PRO A 103 -0.69 -2.46 -14.27
C PRO A 103 -1.37 -3.76 -14.73
N LEU A 104 -0.85 -4.92 -14.35
CA LEU A 104 -1.42 -6.23 -14.68
C LEU A 104 -2.81 -6.43 -14.07
N PHE A 105 -2.98 -6.00 -12.82
CA PHE A 105 -4.26 -6.03 -12.12
C PHE A 105 -5.28 -5.10 -12.79
N ILE A 106 -4.89 -3.87 -13.14
CA ILE A 106 -5.75 -2.89 -13.82
C ILE A 106 -6.23 -3.45 -15.16
N GLU A 107 -5.34 -4.03 -15.97
CA GLU A 107 -5.70 -4.66 -17.23
C GLU A 107 -6.71 -5.81 -17.02
N ALA A 108 -6.55 -6.62 -15.99
CA ALA A 108 -7.48 -7.69 -15.67
C ALA A 108 -8.87 -7.15 -15.31
N ILE A 109 -8.95 -6.13 -14.46
CA ILE A 109 -10.21 -5.44 -14.11
C ILE A 109 -10.87 -4.86 -15.38
N GLN A 110 -10.11 -4.19 -16.26
CA GLN A 110 -10.63 -3.60 -17.50
C GLN A 110 -11.15 -4.65 -18.49
N ARG A 111 -10.60 -5.88 -18.48
CA ARG A 111 -11.13 -7.01 -19.25
C ARG A 111 -12.39 -7.62 -18.66
N GLY A 112 -12.75 -7.27 -17.41
CA GLY A 112 -13.86 -7.85 -16.69
C GLY A 112 -13.51 -9.14 -15.94
N ASP A 113 -12.23 -9.40 -15.69
CA ASP A 113 -11.81 -10.56 -14.89
C ASP A 113 -12.33 -10.38 -13.45
N THR A 114 -12.77 -11.46 -12.82
CA THR A 114 -13.33 -11.48 -11.48
C THR A 114 -12.38 -12.07 -10.44
N SER A 115 -11.22 -12.56 -10.86
CA SER A 115 -10.17 -13.07 -9.96
C SER A 115 -8.82 -13.11 -10.69
N GLY A 116 -7.73 -13.10 -9.91
CA GLY A 116 -6.40 -13.20 -10.47
C GLY A 116 -5.29 -13.17 -9.43
N ARG A 117 -4.09 -13.60 -9.86
CA ARG A 117 -2.87 -13.47 -9.05
C ARG A 117 -1.80 -12.83 -9.91
N PHE A 118 -1.24 -11.73 -9.43
CA PHE A 118 -0.23 -10.94 -10.11
C PHE A 118 1.01 -10.87 -9.22
N SER A 119 2.15 -11.25 -9.77
CA SER A 119 3.45 -11.26 -9.09
C SER A 119 4.49 -10.68 -10.03
N ALA A 120 5.49 -10.03 -9.47
CA ALA A 120 6.64 -9.53 -10.22
C ALA A 120 7.69 -10.61 -10.52
N GLU A 121 7.46 -11.86 -10.08
CA GLU A 121 8.33 -13.03 -10.32
C GLU A 121 9.80 -12.80 -9.97
N GLY A 122 10.04 -11.94 -8.97
CA GLY A 122 11.38 -11.58 -8.50
C GLY A 122 11.94 -10.29 -9.09
N ASP A 123 11.31 -9.74 -10.13
CA ASP A 123 11.70 -8.44 -10.66
C ASP A 123 11.44 -7.31 -9.64
N LYS A 124 12.24 -6.26 -9.75
CA LYS A 124 12.15 -5.09 -8.87
C LYS A 124 12.05 -3.83 -9.71
N PRO A 125 11.06 -2.95 -9.44
CA PRO A 125 10.86 -1.73 -10.22
C PRO A 125 11.99 -0.72 -10.02
N ASP A 126 12.15 0.15 -11.01
CA ASP A 126 12.87 1.39 -10.85
C ASP A 126 11.99 2.37 -10.05
N VAL A 127 12.40 2.68 -8.83
CA VAL A 127 11.63 3.55 -7.92
C VAL A 127 11.66 5.03 -8.34
N THR A 128 12.46 5.39 -9.34
CA THR A 128 12.42 6.74 -9.92
C THR A 128 11.12 7.01 -10.70
N GLY A 129 10.38 5.95 -11.06
CA GLY A 129 9.05 6.04 -11.66
C GLY A 129 7.89 6.05 -10.66
N THR A 130 8.15 5.90 -9.36
CA THR A 130 7.09 5.89 -8.33
C THR A 130 6.45 7.27 -8.21
N PRO A 131 5.12 7.40 -8.34
CA PRO A 131 4.44 8.69 -8.23
C PRO A 131 4.43 9.22 -6.79
N ILE A 132 4.11 10.51 -6.65
CA ILE A 132 3.83 11.12 -5.34
C ILE A 132 2.62 10.42 -4.74
N PRO A 133 2.70 9.90 -3.50
CA PRO A 133 1.57 9.25 -2.84
C PRO A 133 0.36 10.19 -2.71
N ARG A 134 -0.84 9.66 -2.77
CA ARG A 134 -2.11 10.38 -2.59
C ARG A 134 -2.32 10.76 -1.13
N PHE A 135 -1.46 11.65 -0.61
CA PHE A 135 -1.57 12.17 0.75
C PHE A 135 -2.86 12.92 1.00
N ASP A 136 -3.49 13.45 -0.05
CA ASP A 136 -4.80 14.10 -0.03
C ASP A 136 -5.96 13.18 0.43
N LEU A 137 -5.80 11.87 0.30
CA LEU A 137 -6.77 10.87 0.77
C LEU A 137 -6.64 10.57 2.27
N LEU A 138 -5.58 11.03 2.92
CA LEU A 138 -5.33 10.78 4.34
C LEU A 138 -6.02 11.80 5.25
N GLN A 139 -6.47 11.35 6.41
CA GLN A 139 -6.94 12.23 7.48
C GLN A 139 -5.73 12.78 8.27
N LEU A 140 -5.05 13.79 7.73
CA LEU A 140 -3.77 14.29 8.24
C LEU A 140 -3.75 14.55 9.76
N ASP A 141 -4.85 15.06 10.31
CA ASP A 141 -4.93 15.37 11.75
C ASP A 141 -4.96 14.14 12.66
N ALA A 142 -5.20 12.96 12.10
CA ALA A 142 -5.20 11.70 12.85
C ALA A 142 -3.80 11.17 13.16
N TYR A 143 -2.74 11.71 12.53
CA TYR A 143 -1.39 11.20 12.65
C TYR A 143 -0.47 12.12 13.45
N ASP A 144 0.53 11.53 14.12
CA ASP A 144 1.61 12.27 14.79
C ASP A 144 2.71 12.67 13.81
N SER A 145 3.06 11.78 12.87
CA SER A 145 4.05 12.01 11.81
C SER A 145 3.51 11.56 10.46
N MET A 146 3.98 12.18 9.38
CA MET A 146 3.84 11.63 8.03
C MET A 146 5.03 10.75 7.68
N SER A 147 4.85 9.87 6.72
CA SER A 147 5.93 9.01 6.19
C SER A 147 6.23 9.35 4.75
N VAL A 148 7.51 9.32 4.41
CA VAL A 148 8.01 9.31 3.04
C VAL A 148 9.08 8.22 2.92
N GLN A 149 9.30 7.71 1.72
CA GLN A 149 10.30 6.68 1.46
C GLN A 149 11.23 7.16 0.34
N PHE A 150 12.53 7.15 0.63
CA PHE A 150 13.57 7.50 -0.34
C PHE A 150 14.14 6.25 -1.02
N SER A 151 14.35 5.16 -0.25
CA SER A 151 14.97 3.94 -0.76
C SER A 151 14.20 2.68 -0.40
N ARG A 152 14.38 1.63 -1.21
CA ARG A 152 13.90 0.27 -0.96
C ARG A 152 15.03 -0.72 -1.18
N GLY A 153 15.04 -1.79 -0.37
CA GLY A 153 16.03 -2.85 -0.42
C GLY A 153 17.18 -2.64 0.54
N CYS A 154 17.83 -3.73 0.92
CA CYS A 154 18.88 -3.72 1.91
C CYS A 154 19.96 -4.77 1.58
N PRO A 155 21.26 -4.42 1.57
CA PRO A 155 22.33 -5.36 1.23
C PRO A 155 22.63 -6.38 2.33
N PHE A 156 22.20 -6.09 3.58
CA PHE A 156 22.49 -6.91 4.75
C PHE A 156 21.64 -8.18 4.80
N ASN A 157 22.13 -9.22 5.47
CA ASN A 157 21.47 -10.52 5.58
C ASN A 157 21.14 -10.83 7.05
N CYS A 158 20.25 -10.05 7.63
CA CYS A 158 19.79 -10.28 9.00
C CYS A 158 18.79 -11.44 9.04
N GLU A 159 19.03 -12.44 9.92
CA GLU A 159 18.22 -13.67 10.00
C GLU A 159 16.72 -13.42 10.27
N PHE A 160 16.39 -12.34 10.96
CA PHE A 160 15.03 -12.01 11.36
C PHE A 160 14.30 -11.07 10.38
N CYS A 161 14.95 -10.65 9.29
CA CYS A 161 14.46 -9.57 8.41
C CYS A 161 14.05 -10.12 7.06
N ASP A 162 12.82 -9.89 6.67
CA ASP A 162 12.24 -10.28 5.37
C ASP A 162 12.39 -9.22 4.27
N ILE A 163 12.98 -8.07 4.57
CA ILE A 163 13.16 -6.95 3.61
C ILE A 163 13.87 -7.42 2.34
N ILE A 164 14.89 -8.27 2.45
CA ILE A 164 15.63 -8.76 1.28
C ILE A 164 14.78 -9.68 0.39
N VAL A 165 13.75 -10.32 0.95
CA VAL A 165 12.78 -11.13 0.20
C VAL A 165 11.77 -10.21 -0.49
N LEU A 166 11.24 -9.23 0.23
CA LEU A 166 10.23 -8.29 -0.28
C LEU A 166 10.83 -7.33 -1.31
N TYR A 167 11.93 -6.64 -0.98
CA TYR A 167 12.45 -5.52 -1.75
C TYR A 167 13.82 -5.78 -2.38
N GLY A 168 14.42 -6.95 -2.12
CA GLY A 168 15.70 -7.34 -2.70
C GLY A 168 16.93 -6.78 -1.95
N ARG A 169 18.10 -7.21 -2.41
CA ARG A 169 19.39 -6.90 -1.79
C ARG A 169 20.08 -5.65 -2.33
N LYS A 170 19.62 -5.16 -3.49
CA LYS A 170 20.18 -3.96 -4.09
C LYS A 170 19.34 -2.75 -3.69
N PRO A 171 19.90 -1.80 -2.93
CA PRO A 171 19.21 -0.55 -2.64
C PRO A 171 18.86 0.19 -3.93
N ARG A 172 17.62 0.64 -4.03
CA ARG A 172 17.09 1.44 -5.14
C ARG A 172 16.55 2.73 -4.56
N THR A 173 17.01 3.86 -5.06
CA THR A 173 16.68 5.18 -4.52
C THR A 173 15.83 5.98 -5.48
N LYS A 174 14.93 6.76 -4.94
CA LYS A 174 14.32 7.88 -5.65
C LYS A 174 15.36 8.95 -5.92
N THR A 175 15.04 9.90 -6.79
CA THR A 175 15.87 11.11 -6.91
C THR A 175 15.60 12.06 -5.74
N PRO A 176 16.56 12.95 -5.41
CA PRO A 176 16.33 14.00 -4.41
C PRO A 176 15.13 14.89 -4.76
N GLU A 177 14.92 15.16 -6.06
CA GLU A 177 13.82 15.97 -6.56
C GLU A 177 12.47 15.33 -6.30
N GLN A 178 12.36 13.99 -6.45
CA GLN A 178 11.15 13.24 -6.09
C GLN A 178 10.84 13.37 -4.60
N LEU A 179 11.85 13.19 -3.74
CA LEU A 179 11.65 13.32 -2.30
C LEU A 179 11.20 14.73 -1.93
N VAL A 180 11.83 15.75 -2.51
CA VAL A 180 11.44 17.15 -2.30
C VAL A 180 10.01 17.39 -2.78
N ALA A 181 9.60 16.83 -3.91
CA ALA A 181 8.22 16.95 -4.42
C ALA A 181 7.19 16.30 -3.47
N GLU A 182 7.50 15.13 -2.89
CA GLU A 182 6.64 14.50 -1.88
C GLU A 182 6.51 15.36 -0.61
N LEU A 183 7.63 15.93 -0.13
CA LEU A 183 7.65 16.84 1.01
C LEU A 183 6.87 18.14 0.72
N GLN A 184 7.01 18.67 -0.49
CA GLN A 184 6.26 19.87 -0.92
C GLN A 184 4.75 19.57 -0.98
N SER A 185 4.35 18.41 -1.49
CA SER A 185 2.94 17.98 -1.52
C SER A 185 2.34 17.94 -0.11
N LEU A 186 3.07 17.37 0.86
CA LEU A 186 2.62 17.37 2.27
C LEU A 186 2.55 18.79 2.84
N TYR A 187 3.52 19.64 2.51
CA TYR A 187 3.51 21.05 2.92
C TYR A 187 2.31 21.81 2.36
N ASP A 188 1.98 21.61 1.10
CA ASP A 188 0.85 22.27 0.41
C ASP A 188 -0.50 21.81 0.97
N LEU A 189 -0.60 20.54 1.42
CA LEU A 189 -1.75 20.00 2.14
C LEU A 189 -1.86 20.52 3.60
N GLY A 190 -0.93 21.34 4.05
CA GLY A 190 -0.95 21.95 5.38
C GLY A 190 -0.17 21.20 6.46
N TRP A 191 0.57 20.13 6.12
CA TRP A 191 1.38 19.43 7.11
C TRP A 191 2.56 20.28 7.60
N ARG A 192 2.71 20.38 8.94
CA ARG A 192 3.75 21.22 9.59
C ARG A 192 4.40 20.51 10.78
N ARG A 193 4.20 19.17 10.87
CA ARG A 193 4.76 18.35 11.94
C ARG A 193 5.89 17.46 11.41
N SER A 194 6.35 16.52 12.23
CA SER A 194 7.46 15.61 11.88
C SER A 194 7.15 14.73 10.66
N ILE A 195 8.22 14.36 9.98
CA ILE A 195 8.22 13.40 8.87
C ILE A 195 9.20 12.30 9.21
N PHE A 196 8.79 11.06 8.99
CA PHE A 196 9.59 9.87 9.21
C PHE A 196 9.99 9.25 7.86
N LEU A 197 11.28 9.02 7.66
CA LEU A 197 11.78 8.26 6.52
C LEU A 197 11.63 6.76 6.83
N VAL A 198 10.79 6.06 6.07
CA VAL A 198 10.50 4.63 6.28
C VAL A 198 11.40 3.73 5.43
N ASP A 199 12.65 4.13 5.25
CA ASP A 199 13.62 3.40 4.44
C ASP A 199 14.09 2.12 5.14
N ASP A 200 14.29 1.07 4.36
CA ASP A 200 14.80 -0.21 4.85
C ASP A 200 16.24 -0.10 5.32
N ASN A 201 17.02 0.72 4.62
CA ASN A 201 18.41 1.05 4.96
C ASN A 201 18.78 2.40 4.33
N PHE A 202 18.79 3.47 5.12
CA PHE A 202 19.02 4.83 4.63
C PHE A 202 20.48 5.16 4.35
N ILE A 203 21.42 4.51 5.03
CA ILE A 203 22.86 4.85 5.01
C ILE A 203 23.74 3.75 4.41
N GLY A 204 23.19 2.60 4.09
CA GLY A 204 23.95 1.41 3.69
C GLY A 204 24.39 1.36 2.24
#